data_927cfced0bdd0f420af1a9166f1f6ef8
#
_entry.id   927cfced0bdd0f420af1a9166f1f6ef8
#
_cell.length_a   1.000
_cell.length_b   1.000
_cell.length_c   1.000
_cell.angle_alpha   90.00
_cell.angle_beta   90.00
_cell.angle_gamma   90.00
#
_symmetry.space_group_name_H-M   'P 1'
#
loop_
_entity.id
_entity.type
_entity.pdbx_description
1 polymer ?
#
loop_
_entity_poly.entity_id
_entity_poly.type
_entity_poly.pdbx_seq_one_letter_code
_entity_poly.pdbx_strand_id
1 'polypeptide(L)'
;MAEKVPFIDTNILGYAYERSNPQKHSIAAHLLQPCWQAKTMLALSTQILGEFFILITKKAKKPLDSRIAQIIINDIISLPYWKVVSYNEKTVMTALNIADKFNMPYWDSLIAATMTENDISAIYTENIKDFKVPWIKAINPFK
;
A
#
# COMPACT_ATOMS: atom_id res chain seq x y z
N MET A 1 -3.05 1.53 -24.95
CA MET A 1 -2.65 2.23 -23.73
C MET A 1 -2.27 1.23 -22.66
N ALA A 2 -1.19 1.49 -21.96
CA ALA A 2 -0.81 0.64 -20.84
C ALA A 2 -1.85 0.75 -19.73
N GLU A 3 -2.22 -0.38 -19.15
CA GLU A 3 -3.14 -0.44 -18.03
C GLU A 3 -2.46 0.18 -16.80
N LYS A 4 -3.17 1.02 -16.06
CA LYS A 4 -2.63 1.65 -14.86
C LYS A 4 -2.61 0.65 -13.72
N VAL A 5 -1.48 0.60 -12.99
CA VAL A 5 -1.29 -0.30 -11.86
C VAL A 5 -1.57 0.50 -10.58
N PRO A 6 -2.65 0.19 -9.84
CA PRO A 6 -2.94 0.92 -8.60
C PRO A 6 -2.01 0.48 -7.46
N PHE A 7 -1.76 1.41 -6.56
CA PHE A 7 -0.98 1.20 -5.36
C PHE A 7 -1.88 0.75 -4.20
N ILE A 8 -1.35 -0.08 -3.33
CA ILE A 8 -2.09 -0.58 -2.15
C ILE A 8 -1.44 -0.01 -0.89
N ASP A 9 -2.22 0.74 -0.10
CA ASP A 9 -1.75 1.27 1.18
C ASP A 9 -1.73 0.17 2.24
N THR A 10 -0.95 0.41 3.28
CA THR A 10 -0.72 -0.53 4.38
C THR A 10 -2.02 -1.04 5.03
N ASN A 11 -2.98 -0.13 5.28
CA ASN A 11 -4.23 -0.52 5.93
C ASN A 11 -5.06 -1.50 5.10
N ILE A 12 -5.08 -1.33 3.77
CA ILE A 12 -5.80 -2.23 2.88
C ILE A 12 -5.17 -3.64 2.93
N LEU A 13 -3.84 -3.68 2.83
CA LEU A 13 -3.11 -4.94 2.92
C LEU A 13 -3.35 -5.61 4.28
N GLY A 14 -3.35 -4.81 5.35
CA GLY A 14 -3.61 -5.29 6.71
C GLY A 14 -4.98 -5.95 6.85
N TYR A 15 -6.03 -5.31 6.37
CA TYR A 15 -7.39 -5.88 6.43
C TYR A 15 -7.51 -7.18 5.66
N ALA A 16 -6.75 -7.36 4.59
CA ALA A 16 -6.79 -8.59 3.79
C ALA A 16 -6.32 -9.81 4.57
N TYR A 17 -5.54 -9.63 5.63
CA TYR A 17 -4.94 -10.74 6.38
C TYR A 17 -5.30 -10.77 7.86
N GLU A 18 -5.88 -9.70 8.40
CA GLU A 18 -6.32 -9.64 9.79
C GLU A 18 -7.84 -9.56 9.82
N ARG A 19 -8.49 -10.45 10.56
CA ARG A 19 -9.92 -10.70 10.44
C ARG A 19 -10.79 -10.07 11.54
N SER A 20 -10.24 -9.20 12.37
CA SER A 20 -11.01 -8.58 13.46
C SER A 20 -12.18 -7.72 12.96
N ASN A 21 -12.11 -7.23 11.73
CA ASN A 21 -13.23 -6.56 11.05
C ASN A 21 -13.63 -7.38 9.83
N PRO A 22 -14.63 -8.28 9.95
CA PRO A 22 -14.96 -9.19 8.86
C PRO A 22 -15.39 -8.53 7.56
N GLN A 23 -16.08 -7.38 7.66
CA GLN A 23 -16.56 -6.65 6.48
C GLN A 23 -15.39 -6.08 5.68
N LYS A 24 -14.49 -5.37 6.34
CA LYS A 24 -13.31 -4.80 5.67
C LYS A 24 -12.35 -5.88 5.21
N HIS A 25 -12.21 -6.96 5.98
CA HIS A 25 -11.41 -8.11 5.56
C HIS A 25 -11.92 -8.67 4.23
N SER A 26 -13.23 -8.91 4.12
CA SER A 26 -13.83 -9.47 2.91
C SER A 26 -13.58 -8.56 1.69
N ILE A 27 -13.81 -7.26 1.85
CA ILE A 27 -13.64 -6.29 0.76
C ILE A 27 -12.17 -6.23 0.34
N ALA A 28 -11.25 -6.13 1.29
CA ALA A 28 -9.82 -6.06 1.00
C ALA A 28 -9.32 -7.35 0.33
N ALA A 29 -9.72 -8.51 0.84
CA ALA A 29 -9.33 -9.80 0.25
C ALA A 29 -9.82 -9.92 -1.20
N HIS A 30 -11.05 -9.49 -1.49
CA HIS A 30 -11.58 -9.48 -2.85
C HIS A 30 -10.83 -8.53 -3.76
N LEU A 31 -10.41 -7.38 -3.24
CA LEU A 31 -9.63 -6.40 -4.01
C LEU A 31 -8.29 -6.98 -4.45
N LEU A 32 -7.63 -7.74 -3.60
CA LEU A 32 -6.30 -8.31 -3.88
C LEU A 32 -6.37 -9.61 -4.67
N GLN A 33 -7.50 -10.29 -4.67
CA GLN A 33 -7.61 -11.64 -5.26
C GLN A 33 -7.18 -11.73 -6.73
N PRO A 34 -7.58 -10.79 -7.62
CA PRO A 34 -7.13 -10.87 -9.02
C PRO A 34 -5.61 -10.78 -9.18
N CYS A 35 -4.92 -10.07 -8.28
CA CYS A 35 -3.47 -9.99 -8.28
C CYS A 35 -2.86 -11.34 -7.89
N TRP A 36 -3.39 -11.97 -6.83
CA TRP A 36 -2.94 -13.31 -6.42
C TRP A 36 -3.20 -14.37 -7.50
N GLN A 37 -4.23 -14.17 -8.32
CA GLN A 37 -4.56 -15.07 -9.43
C GLN A 37 -3.83 -14.74 -10.74
N ALA A 38 -2.89 -13.80 -10.69
CA ALA A 38 -2.13 -13.36 -11.87
C ALA A 38 -3.03 -12.83 -13.01
N LYS A 39 -4.10 -12.13 -12.65
CA LYS A 39 -5.04 -11.52 -13.61
C LYS A 39 -4.80 -10.03 -13.77
N THR A 40 -4.54 -9.32 -12.67
CA THR A 40 -4.28 -7.87 -12.68
C THR A 40 -3.09 -7.57 -11.78
N MET A 41 -2.34 -6.54 -12.13
CA MET A 41 -1.20 -6.09 -11.33
C MET A 41 -1.62 -5.10 -10.26
N LEU A 42 -1.01 -5.20 -9.09
CA LEU A 42 -1.07 -4.20 -8.04
C LEU A 42 0.36 -3.82 -7.64
N ALA A 43 0.53 -2.64 -7.10
CA ALA A 43 1.83 -2.14 -6.69
C ALA A 43 1.83 -1.78 -5.20
N LEU A 44 2.99 -1.90 -4.59
CA LEU A 44 3.27 -1.38 -3.27
C LEU A 44 4.77 -1.13 -3.14
N SER A 45 5.19 -0.57 -2.01
CA SER A 45 6.59 -0.21 -1.83
C SER A 45 7.22 -1.00 -0.69
N THR A 46 8.55 -0.96 -0.64
CA THR A 46 9.30 -1.54 0.48
C THR A 46 8.91 -0.89 1.80
N GLN A 47 8.57 0.39 1.81
CA GLN A 47 8.02 1.06 2.99
C GLN A 47 6.75 0.36 3.48
N ILE A 48 5.82 0.10 2.56
CA ILE A 48 4.54 -0.54 2.90
C ILE A 48 4.75 -1.96 3.40
N LEU A 49 5.69 -2.71 2.85
CA LEU A 49 6.00 -4.05 3.35
C LEU A 49 6.43 -4.02 4.82
N GLY A 50 7.28 -3.05 5.19
CA GLY A 50 7.72 -2.88 6.58
C GLY A 50 6.58 -2.46 7.49
N GLU A 51 5.79 -1.49 7.08
CA GLU A 51 4.62 -1.03 7.85
C GLU A 51 3.60 -2.15 8.03
N PHE A 52 3.37 -2.93 6.99
CA PHE A 52 2.48 -4.09 7.03
C PHE A 52 2.95 -5.12 8.05
N PHE A 53 4.24 -5.44 8.04
CA PHE A 53 4.79 -6.38 9.01
C PHE A 53 4.50 -5.94 10.45
N ILE A 54 4.79 -4.68 10.76
CA ILE A 54 4.55 -4.13 12.10
C ILE A 54 3.05 -4.15 12.43
N LEU A 55 2.23 -3.77 11.47
CA LEU A 55 0.78 -3.71 11.65
C LEU A 55 0.20 -5.09 12.04
N ILE A 56 0.49 -6.12 11.27
CA ILE A 56 -0.14 -7.43 11.47
C ILE A 56 0.49 -8.26 12.60
N THR A 57 1.74 -7.96 12.98
CA THR A 57 2.41 -8.72 14.06
C THR A 57 2.35 -8.02 15.40
N LYS A 58 2.19 -6.69 15.43
CA LYS A 58 2.25 -5.91 16.68
C LYS A 58 1.00 -5.11 16.98
N LYS A 59 0.39 -4.46 15.98
CA LYS A 59 -0.70 -3.50 16.21
C LYS A 59 -2.10 -4.08 16.04
N ALA A 60 -2.25 -5.16 15.31
CA ALA A 60 -3.56 -5.77 15.05
C ALA A 60 -4.16 -6.32 16.34
N LYS A 61 -5.50 -6.32 16.41
CA LYS A 61 -6.22 -6.89 17.56
C LYS A 61 -5.96 -8.39 17.73
N LYS A 62 -5.80 -9.10 16.60
CA LYS A 62 -5.44 -10.51 16.56
C LYS A 62 -4.12 -10.63 15.79
N PRO A 63 -2.99 -10.39 16.45
CA PRO A 63 -1.70 -10.40 15.76
C PRO A 63 -1.39 -11.77 15.15
N LEU A 64 -0.78 -11.73 13.96
CA LEU A 64 -0.27 -12.93 13.31
C LEU A 64 1.13 -13.25 13.83
N ASP A 65 1.48 -14.53 13.80
CA ASP A 65 2.84 -14.98 14.05
C ASP A 65 3.78 -14.36 13.01
N SER A 66 4.96 -13.95 13.46
CA SER A 66 5.98 -13.33 12.61
C SER A 66 6.34 -14.20 11.40
N ARG A 67 6.36 -15.52 11.56
CA ARG A 67 6.67 -16.44 10.45
C ARG A 67 5.59 -16.42 9.37
N ILE A 68 4.32 -16.31 9.76
CA ILE A 68 3.22 -16.19 8.82
C ILE A 68 3.32 -14.88 8.06
N ALA A 69 3.61 -13.77 8.75
CA ALA A 69 3.82 -12.47 8.12
C ALA A 69 4.96 -12.53 7.10
N GLN A 70 6.07 -13.18 7.44
CA GLN A 70 7.20 -13.34 6.52
C GLN A 70 6.83 -14.13 5.28
N ILE A 71 6.01 -15.18 5.41
CA ILE A 71 5.56 -15.98 4.27
C ILE A 71 4.71 -15.10 3.33
N ILE A 72 3.79 -14.30 3.87
CA ILE A 72 2.96 -13.40 3.07
C ILE A 72 3.83 -12.40 2.32
N ILE A 73 4.78 -11.78 2.99
CA ILE A 73 5.67 -10.79 2.38
C ILE A 73 6.54 -11.43 1.31
N ASN A 74 7.07 -12.63 1.57
CA ASN A 74 7.86 -13.35 0.58
C ASN A 74 7.04 -13.66 -0.67
N ASP A 75 5.77 -14.06 -0.50
CA ASP A 75 4.88 -14.31 -1.62
C ASP A 75 4.65 -13.03 -2.45
N ILE A 76 4.44 -11.90 -1.79
CA ILE A 76 4.28 -10.62 -2.48
C ILE A 76 5.53 -10.29 -3.32
N ILE A 77 6.71 -10.44 -2.72
CA ILE A 77 7.98 -10.14 -3.40
C ILE A 77 8.23 -11.10 -4.57
N SER A 78 7.83 -12.37 -4.43
CA SER A 78 8.16 -13.43 -5.38
C SER A 78 7.20 -13.50 -6.57
N LEU A 79 5.95 -13.07 -6.41
CA LEU A 79 4.95 -13.21 -7.46
C LEU A 79 4.99 -12.03 -8.43
N PRO A 80 5.05 -12.28 -9.76
CA PRO A 80 5.33 -11.21 -10.73
C PRO A 80 4.22 -10.18 -10.88
N TYR A 81 3.00 -10.48 -10.48
CA TYR A 81 1.88 -9.51 -10.57
C TYR A 81 1.86 -8.49 -9.43
N TRP A 82 2.66 -8.70 -8.39
CA TRP A 82 2.93 -7.69 -7.39
C TRP A 82 4.13 -6.85 -7.83
N LYS A 83 3.91 -5.59 -8.17
CA LYS A 83 4.99 -4.66 -8.51
C LYS A 83 5.49 -4.01 -7.22
N VAL A 84 6.64 -4.47 -6.73
CA VAL A 84 7.27 -3.92 -5.53
C VAL A 84 8.26 -2.84 -5.94
N VAL A 85 8.04 -1.60 -5.48
CA VAL A 85 8.92 -0.47 -5.78
C VAL A 85 9.64 -0.01 -4.53
N SER A 86 10.82 0.59 -4.70
CA SER A 86 11.62 1.09 -3.60
C SER A 86 11.90 2.58 -3.79
N TYR A 87 12.52 3.19 -2.79
CA TYR A 87 12.88 4.60 -2.83
C TYR A 87 14.32 4.80 -2.37
N ASN A 88 14.86 5.96 -2.70
CA ASN A 88 16.21 6.34 -2.31
C ASN A 88 16.21 7.75 -1.68
N GLU A 89 17.41 8.29 -1.47
CA GLU A 89 17.56 9.61 -0.83
C GLU A 89 16.94 10.76 -1.63
N LYS A 90 16.87 10.64 -2.94
CA LYS A 90 16.22 11.67 -3.79
C LYS A 90 14.71 11.65 -3.57
N THR A 91 14.14 10.48 -3.40
CA THR A 91 12.71 10.31 -3.07
C THR A 91 12.39 10.99 -1.74
N VAL A 92 13.28 10.85 -0.75
CA VAL A 92 13.13 11.49 0.57
C VAL A 92 13.05 13.01 0.39
N MET A 93 13.93 13.61 -0.42
CA MET A 93 13.89 15.04 -0.68
C MET A 93 12.58 15.48 -1.34
N THR A 94 12.10 14.72 -2.33
CA THR A 94 10.81 14.96 -2.95
C THR A 94 9.67 14.88 -1.94
N ALA A 95 9.72 13.87 -1.05
CA ALA A 95 8.72 13.69 0.01
C ALA A 95 8.68 14.88 0.98
N LEU A 96 9.85 15.41 1.35
CA LEU A 96 9.93 16.57 2.23
C LEU A 96 9.28 17.81 1.58
N ASN A 97 9.51 18.01 0.30
CA ASN A 97 8.88 19.10 -0.45
C ASN A 97 7.35 18.94 -0.54
N ILE A 98 6.89 17.72 -0.77
CA ILE A 98 5.45 17.41 -0.81
C ILE A 98 4.82 17.66 0.57
N ALA A 99 5.45 17.16 1.62
CA ALA A 99 4.96 17.32 2.99
C ALA A 99 4.78 18.80 3.35
N ASP A 100 5.77 19.61 3.00
CA ASP A 100 5.74 21.04 3.26
C ASP A 100 4.70 21.76 2.41
N LYS A 101 4.70 21.53 1.11
CA LYS A 101 3.82 22.23 0.17
C LYS A 101 2.35 21.90 0.38
N PHE A 102 2.03 20.65 0.65
CA PHE A 102 0.63 20.17 0.75
C PHE A 102 0.19 19.92 2.19
N ASN A 103 1.04 20.21 3.16
CA ASN A 103 0.76 19.94 4.58
C ASN A 103 0.32 18.50 4.80
N MET A 104 1.12 17.56 4.30
CA MET A 104 0.87 16.12 4.42
C MET A 104 1.81 15.50 5.45
N PRO A 105 1.37 14.44 6.15
CA PRO A 105 2.29 13.67 6.99
C PRO A 105 3.47 13.13 6.17
N TYR A 106 4.65 13.08 6.78
CA TYR A 106 5.86 12.69 6.06
C TYR A 106 5.75 11.31 5.41
N TRP A 107 5.28 10.31 6.16
CA TRP A 107 5.23 8.94 5.65
C TRP A 107 4.27 8.78 4.46
N ASP A 108 3.15 9.51 4.47
CA ASP A 108 2.24 9.56 3.33
C ASP A 108 2.85 10.34 2.16
N SER A 109 3.62 11.38 2.45
CA SER A 109 4.36 12.12 1.43
C SER A 109 5.42 11.24 0.76
N LEU A 110 6.06 10.36 1.52
CA LEU A 110 7.04 9.41 0.97
C LEU A 110 6.34 8.39 0.05
N ILE A 111 5.17 7.92 0.43
CA ILE A 111 4.37 7.07 -0.46
C ILE A 111 4.04 7.82 -1.75
N ALA A 112 3.56 9.06 -1.64
CA ALA A 112 3.21 9.88 -2.80
C ALA A 112 4.41 10.09 -3.73
N ALA A 113 5.58 10.41 -3.16
CA ALA A 113 6.81 10.59 -3.93
C ALA A 113 7.23 9.30 -4.64
N THR A 114 7.18 8.18 -3.93
CA THR A 114 7.52 6.86 -4.50
C THR A 114 6.58 6.49 -5.64
N MET A 115 5.28 6.73 -5.47
CA MET A 115 4.30 6.50 -6.52
C MET A 115 4.60 7.32 -7.76
N THR A 116 4.86 8.62 -7.58
CA THR A 116 5.12 9.55 -8.69
C THR A 116 6.35 9.14 -9.48
N GLU A 117 7.42 8.73 -8.80
CA GLU A 117 8.65 8.28 -9.45
C GLU A 117 8.48 6.99 -10.24
N ASN A 118 7.41 6.24 -9.98
CA ASN A 118 7.12 4.98 -10.65
C ASN A 118 5.89 5.07 -11.55
N ASP A 119 5.45 6.28 -11.88
CA ASP A 119 4.30 6.55 -12.77
C ASP A 119 3.00 5.91 -12.27
N ILE A 120 2.82 5.87 -10.95
CA ILE A 120 1.61 5.35 -10.32
C ILE A 120 0.80 6.54 -9.80
N SER A 121 -0.46 6.64 -10.22
CA SER A 121 -1.32 7.79 -9.94
C SER A 121 -2.61 7.46 -9.19
N ALA A 122 -2.81 6.21 -8.79
CA ALA A 122 -3.98 5.81 -8.01
C ALA A 122 -3.54 4.94 -6.83
N ILE A 123 -4.19 5.13 -5.67
CA ILE A 123 -3.92 4.35 -4.47
C ILE A 123 -5.23 3.96 -3.80
N TYR A 124 -5.34 2.70 -3.42
CA TYR A 124 -6.40 2.24 -2.53
C TYR A 124 -5.96 2.48 -1.09
N THR A 125 -6.72 3.28 -0.37
CA THR A 125 -6.42 3.64 1.02
C THR A 125 -7.69 3.96 1.78
N GLU A 126 -7.71 3.69 3.07
CA GLU A 126 -8.78 4.12 3.95
C GLU A 126 -8.65 5.61 4.30
N ASN A 127 -7.44 6.17 4.22
CA ASN A 127 -7.09 7.52 4.66
C ASN A 127 -6.99 8.50 3.50
N ILE A 128 -8.05 8.63 2.69
CA ILE A 128 -8.01 9.48 1.49
C ILE A 128 -7.67 10.94 1.80
N LYS A 129 -8.01 11.42 3.01
CA LYS A 129 -7.73 12.80 3.42
C LYS A 129 -6.25 13.12 3.52
N ASP A 130 -5.41 12.11 3.72
CA ASP A 130 -3.96 12.31 3.86
C ASP A 130 -3.24 12.47 2.52
N PHE A 131 -3.90 12.13 1.40
CA PHE A 131 -3.32 12.24 0.06
C PHE A 131 -3.84 13.49 -0.63
N LYS A 132 -3.17 14.62 -0.37
CA LYS A 132 -3.62 15.96 -0.80
C LYS A 132 -3.02 16.41 -2.13
N VAL A 133 -2.11 15.63 -2.72
CA VAL A 133 -1.51 16.00 -4.00
C VAL A 133 -2.53 15.81 -5.14
N PRO A 134 -2.66 16.80 -6.05
CA PRO A 134 -3.72 16.75 -7.06
C PRO A 134 -3.51 15.69 -8.15
N TRP A 135 -2.30 15.17 -8.30
CA TRP A 135 -2.00 14.16 -9.32
C TRP A 135 -2.15 12.72 -8.85
N ILE A 136 -2.56 12.50 -7.60
CA ILE A 136 -2.82 11.15 -7.09
C ILE A 136 -4.30 11.03 -6.73
N LYS A 137 -4.95 10.00 -7.26
CA LYS A 137 -6.33 9.67 -6.91
C LYS A 137 -6.33 8.65 -5.79
N ALA A 138 -6.82 9.04 -4.62
CA ALA A 138 -7.00 8.15 -3.48
C ALA A 138 -8.42 7.58 -3.49
N ILE A 139 -8.55 6.27 -3.35
CA ILE A 139 -9.81 5.54 -3.44
C ILE A 139 -10.01 4.74 -2.16
N ASN A 140 -11.11 4.96 -1.46
CA ASN A 140 -11.48 4.15 -0.30
C ASN A 140 -12.39 3.00 -0.77
N PRO A 141 -11.90 1.74 -0.74
CA PRO A 141 -12.68 0.62 -1.26
C PRO A 141 -13.83 0.20 -0.35
N PHE A 142 -13.87 0.74 0.87
CA PHE A 142 -14.90 0.38 1.87
C PHE A 142 -16.16 1.24 1.78
N LYS A 143 -16.18 2.21 0.89
CA LYS A 143 -17.32 3.13 0.73
C LYS A 143 -17.96 3.04 -0.64
#